data_3268cb9db1f9a955cf2821f26190f7e6
#
_entry.id   3268cb9db1f9a955cf2821f26190f7e6
#
_cell.length_a   1.000
_cell.length_b   1.000
_cell.length_c   1.000
_cell.angle_alpha   90.00
_cell.angle_beta   90.00
_cell.angle_gamma   90.00
#
_symmetry.space_group_name_H-M   'P 1'
#
loop_
_entity.id
_entity.type
_entity.pdbx_description
1 polymer ?
#
loop_
_entity_poly.entity_id
_entity_poly.type
_entity_poly.pdbx_seq_one_letter_code
_entity_poly.pdbx_strand_id
1 'polypeptide(L)'
;MGRPAHYSSEIATRCQRLIDRLVDQVEQDQVLKQEFRGPLRTTFLLAMSTPMIVLPMERLYKPIINRSGVADDTHLDPVLRDRVKTVFDGRGFENTPIFEKGQWAYISEMDNFSVADPWPSSAFDDLDRPESFNAAATAPTKDILGCLRNALAHGGIAYLDHRGRQSDDETGMLGFAARPDGKRSALRLLRVSVDAYQRFLALWSNWLADTGMEAMLTHQGPGWFERDEAA
;
A
#
# COMPACT_ATOMS: atom_id res chain seq x y z
N MET A 1 -16.78 -20.70 8.72
CA MET A 1 -16.05 -19.43 8.80
C MET A 1 -15.01 -19.42 7.70
N GLY A 2 -15.05 -18.42 6.77
CA GLY A 2 -14.17 -18.42 5.61
C GLY A 2 -12.73 -18.05 5.97
N ARG A 3 -11.90 -19.04 6.25
CA ARG A 3 -10.44 -18.86 6.40
C ARG A 3 -9.85 -18.48 5.03
N PRO A 4 -8.95 -17.48 4.93
CA PRO A 4 -8.23 -17.22 3.69
C PRO A 4 -7.38 -18.45 3.33
N ALA A 5 -7.52 -18.92 2.10
CA ALA A 5 -6.66 -19.97 1.56
C ALA A 5 -5.31 -19.36 1.11
N HIS A 6 -5.34 -18.12 0.64
CA HIS A 6 -4.19 -17.39 0.12
C HIS A 6 -4.11 -15.98 0.69
N TYR A 7 -3.08 -15.70 1.50
CA TYR A 7 -2.99 -14.42 2.21
C TYR A 7 -2.73 -13.22 1.28
N SER A 8 -1.91 -13.37 0.26
CA SER A 8 -1.50 -12.23 -0.58
C SER A 8 -2.63 -11.67 -1.43
N SER A 9 -3.44 -12.51 -2.08
CA SER A 9 -4.55 -12.05 -2.93
C SER A 9 -5.86 -11.97 -2.16
N GLU A 10 -6.18 -12.99 -1.38
CA GLU A 10 -7.50 -13.11 -0.76
C GLU A 10 -7.72 -12.11 0.36
N ILE A 11 -6.70 -11.79 1.16
CA ILE A 11 -6.81 -10.73 2.18
C ILE A 11 -7.02 -9.37 1.52
N ALA A 12 -6.29 -9.06 0.44
CA ALA A 12 -6.48 -7.81 -0.28
C ALA A 12 -7.91 -7.69 -0.83
N THR A 13 -8.42 -8.75 -1.46
CA THR A 13 -9.80 -8.80 -1.99
C THR A 13 -10.85 -8.67 -0.87
N ARG A 14 -10.67 -9.34 0.27
CA ARG A 14 -11.59 -9.24 1.41
C ARG A 14 -11.62 -7.84 2.00
N CYS A 15 -10.45 -7.21 2.19
CA CYS A 15 -10.37 -5.84 2.67
C CYS A 15 -11.01 -4.86 1.67
N GLN A 16 -10.79 -5.05 0.35
CA GLN A 16 -11.45 -4.22 -0.65
C GLN A 16 -12.98 -4.35 -0.59
N ARG A 17 -13.52 -5.56 -0.41
CA ARG A 17 -14.97 -5.77 -0.22
C ARG A 17 -15.51 -5.10 1.04
N LEU A 18 -14.72 -5.02 2.11
CA LEU A 18 -15.09 -4.26 3.30
C LEU A 18 -15.07 -2.75 3.03
N ILE A 19 -14.06 -2.25 2.31
CA ILE A 19 -14.03 -0.85 1.88
C ILE A 19 -15.28 -0.51 1.07
N ASP A 20 -15.58 -1.29 0.03
CA ASP A 20 -16.73 -1.07 -0.87
C ASP A 20 -18.09 -1.02 -0.12
N ARG A 21 -18.21 -1.73 0.99
CA ARG A 21 -19.46 -1.83 1.76
C ARG A 21 -19.57 -0.84 2.89
N LEU A 22 -18.46 -0.46 3.49
CA LEU A 22 -18.47 0.21 4.80
C LEU A 22 -17.90 1.63 4.76
N VAL A 23 -17.15 2.01 3.73
CA VAL A 23 -16.48 3.32 3.69
C VAL A 23 -17.46 4.48 3.82
N ASP A 24 -18.58 4.44 3.09
CA ASP A 24 -19.61 5.50 3.16
C ASP A 24 -20.30 5.52 4.53
N GLN A 25 -20.53 4.36 5.12
CA GLN A 25 -21.12 4.26 6.45
C GLN A 25 -20.21 4.86 7.52
N VAL A 26 -18.92 4.54 7.46
CA VAL A 26 -17.90 5.10 8.36
C VAL A 26 -17.76 6.61 8.17
N GLU A 27 -17.79 7.08 6.91
CA GLU A 27 -17.71 8.51 6.59
C GLU A 27 -18.93 9.29 7.08
N GLN A 28 -20.12 8.69 7.05
CA GLN A 28 -21.39 9.35 7.42
C GLN A 28 -21.76 9.21 8.89
N ASP A 29 -21.05 8.37 9.65
CA ASP A 29 -21.37 8.12 11.07
C ASP A 29 -21.19 9.38 11.91
N GLN A 30 -22.31 9.94 12.37
CA GLN A 30 -22.32 11.20 13.14
C GLN A 30 -21.78 11.03 14.56
N VAL A 31 -21.89 9.83 15.14
CA VAL A 31 -21.37 9.56 16.50
C VAL A 31 -19.85 9.58 16.44
N LEU A 32 -19.26 8.86 15.50
CA LEU A 32 -17.81 8.84 15.29
C LEU A 32 -17.27 10.23 14.91
N LYS A 33 -17.98 10.97 14.05
CA LYS A 33 -17.59 12.35 13.70
C LYS A 33 -17.54 13.28 14.90
N GLN A 34 -18.49 13.17 15.82
CA GLN A 34 -18.51 13.98 17.03
C GLN A 34 -17.40 13.58 18.01
N GLU A 35 -17.20 12.27 18.21
CA GLU A 35 -16.20 11.74 19.12
C GLU A 35 -14.77 12.09 18.67
N PHE A 36 -14.47 11.94 17.38
CA PHE A 36 -13.12 12.11 16.81
C PHE A 36 -12.91 13.42 16.07
N ARG A 37 -13.88 14.35 16.10
CA ARG A 37 -13.85 15.68 15.47
C ARG A 37 -13.69 15.64 13.94
N GLY A 38 -14.12 14.56 13.30
CA GLY A 38 -14.05 14.39 11.85
C GLY A 38 -14.41 12.98 11.38
N PRO A 39 -14.60 12.80 10.08
CA PRO A 39 -14.91 11.49 9.53
C PRO A 39 -13.73 10.53 9.64
N LEU A 40 -14.00 9.26 9.97
CA LEU A 40 -12.97 8.24 10.11
C LEU A 40 -12.65 7.50 8.81
N ARG A 41 -13.09 8.02 7.65
CA ARG A 41 -12.81 7.42 6.33
C ARG A 41 -11.33 7.13 6.13
N THR A 42 -10.48 8.13 6.37
CA THR A 42 -9.02 8.01 6.19
C THR A 42 -8.43 6.96 7.12
N THR A 43 -8.82 6.97 8.40
CA THR A 43 -8.39 5.96 9.38
C THR A 43 -8.82 4.56 8.97
N PHE A 44 -10.06 4.41 8.49
CA PHE A 44 -10.59 3.13 7.99
C PHE A 44 -9.80 2.62 6.77
N LEU A 45 -9.53 3.49 5.78
CA LEU A 45 -8.73 3.14 4.61
C LEU A 45 -7.31 2.71 5.01
N LEU A 46 -6.66 3.41 5.93
CA LEU A 46 -5.33 3.04 6.43
C LEU A 46 -5.34 1.69 7.17
N ALA A 47 -6.35 1.44 8.00
CA ALA A 47 -6.51 0.17 8.69
C ALA A 47 -6.68 -1.01 7.71
N MET A 48 -7.48 -0.82 6.65
CA MET A 48 -7.67 -1.83 5.61
C MET A 48 -6.44 -1.99 4.73
N SER A 49 -5.73 -0.90 4.40
CA SER A 49 -4.57 -0.93 3.49
C SER A 49 -3.35 -1.63 4.10
N THR A 50 -3.19 -1.61 5.42
CA THR A 50 -2.05 -2.27 6.07
C THR A 50 -1.95 -3.75 5.68
N PRO A 51 -2.95 -4.62 5.90
CA PRO A 51 -2.88 -6.00 5.44
C PRO A 51 -2.91 -6.13 3.90
N MET A 52 -3.59 -5.21 3.19
CA MET A 52 -3.67 -5.23 1.72
C MET A 52 -2.32 -5.02 1.04
N ILE A 53 -1.43 -4.23 1.63
CA ILE A 53 -0.14 -3.84 1.04
C ILE A 53 1.01 -4.60 1.70
N VAL A 54 1.06 -4.61 3.04
CA VAL A 54 2.20 -5.20 3.76
C VAL A 54 2.31 -6.70 3.51
N LEU A 55 1.19 -7.44 3.60
CA LEU A 55 1.24 -8.90 3.42
C LEU A 55 1.69 -9.32 2.00
N PRO A 56 1.13 -8.80 0.90
CA PRO A 56 1.62 -9.14 -0.44
C PRO A 56 3.09 -8.72 -0.65
N MET A 57 3.51 -7.57 -0.13
CA MET A 57 4.90 -7.15 -0.23
C MET A 57 5.85 -8.10 0.49
N GLU A 58 5.48 -8.59 1.68
CA GLU A 58 6.27 -9.57 2.44
C GLU A 58 6.27 -10.97 1.81
N ARG A 59 5.17 -11.40 1.23
CA ARG A 59 4.98 -12.77 0.77
C ARG A 59 5.24 -13.00 -0.72
N LEU A 60 5.10 -11.96 -1.54
CA LEU A 60 5.34 -12.05 -2.98
C LEU A 60 6.64 -11.37 -3.39
N TYR A 61 6.87 -10.13 -2.92
CA TYR A 61 7.97 -9.33 -3.43
C TYR A 61 9.29 -9.58 -2.68
N LYS A 62 9.26 -9.60 -1.35
CA LYS A 62 10.46 -9.81 -0.54
C LYS A 62 11.18 -11.14 -0.81
N PRO A 63 10.49 -12.29 -0.98
CA PRO A 63 11.14 -13.54 -1.36
C PRO A 63 11.88 -13.48 -2.70
N ILE A 64 11.36 -12.68 -3.67
CA ILE A 64 12.01 -12.50 -4.98
C ILE A 64 13.35 -11.78 -4.84
N ILE A 65 13.42 -10.76 -3.97
CA ILE A 65 14.63 -9.94 -3.81
C ILE A 65 15.65 -10.61 -2.89
N ASN A 66 15.21 -10.97 -1.69
CA ASN A 66 16.13 -11.32 -0.59
C ASN A 66 16.18 -12.80 -0.24
N ARG A 67 15.28 -13.63 -0.79
CA ARG A 67 15.08 -15.06 -0.44
C ARG A 67 14.90 -15.31 1.07
N SER A 68 14.47 -14.31 1.85
CA SER A 68 14.43 -14.32 3.31
C SER A 68 13.01 -14.11 3.89
N GLY A 69 11.97 -14.49 3.19
CA GLY A 69 10.59 -14.46 3.69
C GLY A 69 10.27 -15.63 4.61
N VAL A 70 9.51 -15.41 5.68
CA VAL A 70 8.94 -16.49 6.50
C VAL A 70 7.89 -17.28 5.70
N ALA A 71 7.26 -16.63 4.72
CA ALA A 71 6.30 -17.22 3.80
C ALA A 71 6.57 -16.71 2.39
N ASP A 72 6.59 -17.61 1.44
CA ASP A 72 6.87 -17.35 0.03
C ASP A 72 5.71 -17.88 -0.81
N ASP A 73 4.87 -16.97 -1.29
CA ASP A 73 3.74 -17.32 -2.15
C ASP A 73 4.17 -17.49 -3.63
N THR A 74 5.40 -17.11 -3.99
CA THR A 74 5.90 -17.19 -5.37
C THR A 74 6.25 -18.61 -5.81
N HIS A 75 6.40 -19.54 -4.86
CA HIS A 75 6.62 -20.96 -5.18
C HIS A 75 5.35 -21.63 -5.72
N LEU A 76 4.18 -21.05 -5.48
CA LEU A 76 2.91 -21.61 -5.94
C LEU A 76 2.74 -21.50 -7.46
N ASP A 77 3.33 -20.45 -8.07
CA ASP A 77 3.28 -20.25 -9.53
C ASP A 77 4.53 -19.52 -10.04
N PRO A 78 5.35 -20.17 -10.88
CA PRO A 78 6.50 -19.51 -11.54
C PRO A 78 6.07 -18.30 -12.41
N VAL A 79 4.90 -18.36 -13.04
CA VAL A 79 4.38 -17.25 -13.86
C VAL A 79 4.04 -16.05 -12.98
N LEU A 80 3.48 -16.27 -11.78
CA LEU A 80 3.22 -15.22 -10.81
C LEU A 80 4.52 -14.52 -10.40
N ARG A 81 5.56 -15.28 -10.12
CA ARG A 81 6.88 -14.74 -9.78
C ARG A 81 7.41 -13.80 -10.85
N ASP A 82 7.35 -14.21 -12.12
CA ASP A 82 7.85 -13.40 -13.24
C ASP A 82 6.99 -12.16 -13.47
N ARG A 83 5.68 -12.23 -13.30
CA ARG A 83 4.77 -11.07 -13.37
C ARG A 83 5.04 -10.07 -12.26
N VAL A 84 5.15 -10.52 -11.02
CA VAL A 84 5.49 -9.68 -9.87
C VAL A 84 6.85 -9.00 -10.11
N LYS A 85 7.87 -9.75 -10.53
CA LYS A 85 9.18 -9.21 -10.84
C LYS A 85 9.14 -8.17 -11.95
N THR A 86 8.39 -8.41 -13.02
CA THR A 86 8.26 -7.48 -14.15
C THR A 86 7.62 -6.16 -13.72
N VAL A 87 6.57 -6.19 -12.88
CA VAL A 87 5.90 -4.98 -12.42
C VAL A 87 6.76 -4.20 -11.42
N PHE A 88 7.45 -4.89 -10.51
CA PHE A 88 8.19 -4.24 -9.43
C PHE A 88 9.58 -3.77 -9.85
N ASP A 89 10.33 -4.55 -10.62
CA ASP A 89 11.72 -4.25 -10.96
C ASP A 89 11.90 -3.60 -12.33
N GLY A 90 10.98 -3.85 -13.27
CA GLY A 90 11.17 -3.54 -14.67
C GLY A 90 10.48 -2.28 -15.18
N ARG A 91 9.64 -1.62 -14.39
CA ARG A 91 8.80 -0.52 -14.89
C ARG A 91 8.76 0.66 -13.93
N GLY A 92 8.75 1.89 -14.51
CA GLY A 92 8.31 3.08 -13.80
C GLY A 92 6.87 2.92 -13.34
N PHE A 93 6.51 3.55 -12.24
CA PHE A 93 5.18 3.43 -11.64
C PHE A 93 4.06 3.79 -12.61
N GLU A 94 4.28 4.79 -13.48
CA GLU A 94 3.34 5.21 -14.54
C GLU A 94 2.97 4.10 -15.53
N ASN A 95 3.82 3.08 -15.70
CA ASN A 95 3.60 1.96 -16.61
C ASN A 95 2.89 0.77 -15.94
N THR A 96 2.32 0.98 -14.77
CA THR A 96 1.58 -0.05 -14.02
C THR A 96 0.08 0.22 -14.03
N PRO A 97 -0.76 -0.81 -13.93
CA PRO A 97 -2.22 -0.65 -13.88
C PRO A 97 -2.73 0.02 -12.60
N ILE A 98 -1.87 0.23 -11.62
CA ILE A 98 -2.19 0.82 -10.31
C ILE A 98 -1.84 2.31 -10.22
N PHE A 99 -1.28 2.90 -11.28
CA PHE A 99 -0.91 4.31 -11.33
C PHE A 99 -2.06 5.18 -11.81
N GLU A 100 -2.22 6.34 -11.16
CA GLU A 100 -3.13 7.40 -11.61
C GLU A 100 -2.35 8.70 -11.75
N LYS A 101 -2.33 9.24 -12.97
CA LYS A 101 -1.55 10.43 -13.34
C LYS A 101 -1.96 11.67 -12.53
N GLY A 102 -0.98 12.39 -12.02
CA GLY A 102 -1.17 13.67 -11.33
C GLY A 102 -1.69 13.54 -9.89
N GLN A 103 -1.89 12.33 -9.40
CA GLN A 103 -2.37 12.09 -8.02
C GLN A 103 -1.25 11.81 -7.02
N TRP A 104 -0.07 11.45 -7.49
CA TRP A 104 1.06 11.02 -6.69
C TRP A 104 2.21 12.02 -6.78
N ALA A 105 2.74 12.45 -5.64
CA ALA A 105 3.99 13.19 -5.54
C ALA A 105 5.01 12.39 -4.73
N TYR A 106 6.26 12.33 -5.17
CA TYR A 106 7.31 11.51 -4.57
C TYR A 106 8.63 12.24 -4.49
N ILE A 107 9.32 12.07 -3.35
CA ILE A 107 10.69 12.51 -3.12
C ILE A 107 11.52 11.29 -2.75
N SER A 108 12.52 10.98 -3.56
CA SER A 108 13.35 9.78 -3.39
C SER A 108 14.38 9.92 -2.27
N GLU A 109 14.78 11.15 -1.95
CA GLU A 109 15.79 11.45 -0.93
C GLU A 109 15.53 12.82 -0.31
N MET A 110 15.15 12.84 0.95
CA MET A 110 14.93 14.02 1.79
C MET A 110 15.78 13.90 3.03
N ASP A 111 16.29 15.02 3.53
CA ASP A 111 16.99 15.05 4.81
C ASP A 111 16.15 14.44 5.92
N ASN A 112 16.79 13.68 6.81
CA ASN A 112 16.09 12.99 7.87
C ASN A 112 15.50 13.95 8.88
N PHE A 113 14.22 13.74 9.21
CA PHE A 113 13.51 14.40 10.30
C PHE A 113 12.73 13.37 11.12
N SER A 114 12.25 13.77 12.29
CA SER A 114 11.39 12.92 13.11
C SER A 114 9.99 12.87 12.47
N VAL A 115 9.56 11.69 12.01
CA VAL A 115 8.21 11.51 11.44
C VAL A 115 7.10 11.52 12.50
N ALA A 116 7.47 11.48 13.79
CA ALA A 116 6.53 11.61 14.91
C ALA A 116 6.21 13.09 15.22
N ASP A 117 7.05 14.01 14.77
CA ASP A 117 6.84 15.45 14.89
C ASP A 117 6.15 15.98 13.62
N PRO A 118 5.61 17.21 13.64
CA PRO A 118 5.12 17.85 12.43
C PRO A 118 6.21 17.90 11.36
N TRP A 119 5.84 17.53 10.13
CA TRP A 119 6.79 17.53 9.02
C TRP A 119 7.24 18.97 8.71
N PRO A 120 8.51 19.18 8.32
CA PRO A 120 9.02 20.51 8.00
C PRO A 120 8.30 21.06 6.76
N SER A 121 8.09 22.38 6.73
CA SER A 121 7.45 23.08 5.58
C SER A 121 8.17 22.79 4.26
N SER A 122 9.49 22.66 4.29
CA SER A 122 10.29 22.30 3.10
C SER A 122 9.86 20.96 2.47
N ALA A 123 9.44 19.97 3.27
CA ALA A 123 8.95 18.69 2.75
C ALA A 123 7.67 18.88 1.93
N PHE A 124 6.75 19.73 2.40
CA PHE A 124 5.52 20.04 1.68
C PHE A 124 5.79 20.86 0.43
N ASP A 125 6.66 21.86 0.53
CA ASP A 125 7.03 22.72 -0.61
C ASP A 125 7.69 21.92 -1.72
N ASP A 126 8.54 20.95 -1.36
CA ASP A 126 9.16 20.03 -2.32
C ASP A 126 8.14 19.06 -2.93
N LEU A 127 7.16 18.56 -2.14
CA LEU A 127 6.07 17.70 -2.66
C LEU A 127 5.11 18.44 -3.60
N ASP A 128 5.02 19.78 -3.51
CA ASP A 128 4.17 20.59 -4.40
C ASP A 128 4.83 20.87 -5.76
N ARG A 129 6.13 20.65 -5.91
CA ARG A 129 6.85 20.91 -7.16
C ARG A 129 6.40 19.95 -8.27
N PRO A 130 6.31 20.40 -9.52
CA PRO A 130 6.02 19.54 -10.67
C PRO A 130 6.99 18.34 -10.79
N GLU A 131 8.25 18.52 -10.36
CA GLU A 131 9.28 17.49 -10.37
C GLU A 131 8.90 16.30 -9.50
N SER A 132 8.21 16.51 -8.37
CA SER A 132 7.77 15.44 -7.47
C SER A 132 6.67 14.57 -8.07
N PHE A 133 5.79 15.15 -8.89
CA PHE A 133 4.79 14.37 -9.64
C PHE A 133 5.44 13.57 -10.76
N ASN A 134 6.42 14.16 -11.46
CA ASN A 134 7.19 13.43 -12.46
C ASN A 134 8.04 12.32 -11.81
N ALA A 135 8.66 12.61 -10.67
CA ALA A 135 9.42 11.62 -9.91
C ALA A 135 8.54 10.45 -9.47
N ALA A 136 7.29 10.70 -9.05
CA ALA A 136 6.34 9.63 -8.72
C ALA A 136 6.04 8.76 -9.96
N ALA A 137 5.81 9.37 -11.12
CA ALA A 137 5.49 8.66 -12.35
C ALA A 137 6.65 7.74 -12.79
N THR A 138 7.88 8.28 -12.82
CA THR A 138 9.07 7.62 -13.36
C THR A 138 9.81 6.72 -12.37
N ALA A 139 9.57 6.88 -11.05
CA ALA A 139 10.20 6.05 -10.03
C ALA A 139 9.91 4.55 -10.26
N PRO A 140 10.87 3.67 -9.96
CA PRO A 140 10.61 2.23 -9.96
C PRO A 140 9.41 1.91 -9.04
N THR A 141 8.50 1.07 -9.52
CA THR A 141 7.29 0.69 -8.76
C THR A 141 7.64 0.17 -7.36
N LYS A 142 8.74 -0.58 -7.23
CA LYS A 142 9.26 -1.08 -5.95
C LYS A 142 9.55 0.03 -4.93
N ASP A 143 10.00 1.18 -5.41
CA ASP A 143 10.36 2.29 -4.52
C ASP A 143 9.10 2.98 -3.96
N ILE A 144 8.07 3.15 -4.79
CA ILE A 144 6.77 3.67 -4.37
C ILE A 144 6.08 2.71 -3.40
N LEU A 145 5.94 1.44 -3.79
CA LEU A 145 5.28 0.43 -2.95
C LEU A 145 6.11 0.12 -1.69
N GLY A 146 7.45 0.17 -1.77
CA GLY A 146 8.34 0.03 -0.62
C GLY A 146 8.17 1.20 0.36
N CYS A 147 8.00 2.42 -0.13
CA CYS A 147 7.70 3.59 0.72
C CYS A 147 6.36 3.40 1.43
N LEU A 148 5.28 3.05 0.71
CA LEU A 148 3.97 2.76 1.29
C LEU A 148 4.05 1.65 2.36
N ARG A 149 4.64 0.51 2.00
CA ARG A 149 4.76 -0.65 2.90
C ARG A 149 5.49 -0.29 4.17
N ASN A 150 6.63 0.41 4.07
CA ASN A 150 7.43 0.77 5.22
C ASN A 150 6.72 1.83 6.09
N ALA A 151 6.08 2.83 5.48
CA ALA A 151 5.31 3.82 6.21
C ALA A 151 4.13 3.19 6.97
N LEU A 152 3.36 2.30 6.34
CA LEU A 152 2.27 1.57 6.97
C LEU A 152 2.75 0.66 8.11
N ALA A 153 3.88 -0.04 7.93
CA ALA A 153 4.41 -0.95 8.92
C ALA A 153 5.04 -0.25 10.14
N HIS A 154 5.54 0.98 9.96
CA HIS A 154 6.30 1.71 10.98
C HIS A 154 5.64 3.02 11.45
N GLY A 155 4.43 3.31 10.98
CA GLY A 155 3.67 4.49 11.40
C GLY A 155 4.16 5.83 10.83
N GLY A 156 4.91 5.81 9.73
CA GLY A 156 5.38 7.03 9.06
C GLY A 156 4.29 7.68 8.21
N ILE A 157 3.15 8.05 8.81
CA ILE A 157 1.97 8.54 8.11
C ILE A 157 1.62 9.93 8.64
N ALA A 158 1.33 10.87 7.72
CA ALA A 158 0.81 12.19 8.04
C ALA A 158 -0.56 12.39 7.39
N TYR A 159 -1.48 12.98 8.16
CA TYR A 159 -2.78 13.43 7.69
C TYR A 159 -2.64 14.88 7.22
N LEU A 160 -3.04 15.15 5.98
CA LEU A 160 -2.84 16.43 5.32
C LEU A 160 -4.17 16.99 4.85
N ASP A 161 -4.32 18.30 4.89
CA ASP A 161 -5.46 19.00 4.32
C ASP A 161 -5.50 18.90 2.78
N HIS A 162 -6.48 19.54 2.15
CA HIS A 162 -6.61 19.56 0.69
C HIS A 162 -5.49 20.34 -0.03
N ARG A 163 -4.68 21.11 0.72
CA ARG A 163 -3.50 21.83 0.21
C ARG A 163 -2.20 21.04 0.43
N GLY A 164 -2.31 19.84 1.01
CA GLY A 164 -1.15 18.99 1.30
C GLY A 164 -0.32 19.44 2.49
N ARG A 165 -0.91 20.17 3.45
CA ARG A 165 -0.26 20.60 4.71
C ARG A 165 -0.84 19.83 5.89
N GLN A 166 -0.04 19.59 6.94
CA GLN A 166 -0.58 19.06 8.19
C GLN A 166 -1.58 20.05 8.80
N SER A 167 -2.72 19.53 9.19
CA SER A 167 -3.82 20.28 9.77
C SER A 167 -4.59 19.38 10.74
N ASP A 168 -5.20 20.01 11.74
CA ASP A 168 -6.14 19.34 12.67
C ASP A 168 -7.57 19.30 12.09
N ASP A 169 -7.75 19.89 10.91
CA ASP A 169 -9.02 19.93 10.18
C ASP A 169 -9.22 18.66 9.31
N GLU A 170 -10.15 18.75 8.38
CA GLU A 170 -10.49 17.65 7.48
C GLU A 170 -9.30 17.17 6.64
N THR A 171 -9.11 15.85 6.59
CA THR A 171 -8.02 15.21 5.83
C THR A 171 -8.40 15.06 4.36
N GLY A 172 -7.66 15.76 3.48
CA GLY A 172 -7.80 15.66 2.02
C GLY A 172 -6.72 14.80 1.35
N MET A 173 -5.55 14.70 1.99
CA MET A 173 -4.40 13.95 1.47
C MET A 173 -3.72 13.11 2.56
N LEU A 174 -2.95 12.14 2.13
CA LEU A 174 -2.08 11.31 2.96
C LEU A 174 -0.62 11.52 2.57
N GLY A 175 0.22 11.74 3.57
CA GLY A 175 1.67 11.70 3.46
C GLY A 175 2.23 10.41 4.03
N PHE A 176 3.19 9.80 3.34
CA PHE A 176 3.89 8.61 3.77
C PHE A 176 5.38 8.90 3.79
N ALA A 177 6.03 8.62 4.91
CA ALA A 177 7.47 8.78 5.08
C ALA A 177 8.11 7.45 5.45
N ALA A 178 9.16 7.07 4.75
CA ALA A 178 9.86 5.82 5.01
C ALA A 178 11.36 5.97 4.76
N ARG A 179 12.16 5.22 5.51
CA ARG A 179 13.59 5.14 5.24
C ARG A 179 13.86 4.17 4.09
N PRO A 180 14.71 4.54 3.12
CA PRO A 180 15.23 3.60 2.15
C PRO A 180 16.02 2.49 2.83
N ASP A 181 15.95 1.28 2.29
CA ASP A 181 16.74 0.16 2.80
C ASP A 181 18.23 0.50 2.78
N GLY A 182 18.89 0.32 3.94
CA GLY A 182 20.33 0.58 4.10
C GLY A 182 20.75 2.04 4.28
N LYS A 183 19.85 3.02 4.10
CA LYS A 183 20.16 4.46 4.31
C LYS A 183 19.46 4.98 5.57
N ARG A 184 20.25 5.30 6.61
CA ARG A 184 19.73 5.85 7.87
C ARG A 184 19.57 7.37 7.88
N SER A 185 20.20 8.07 6.94
CA SER A 185 20.29 9.54 6.90
C SER A 185 19.27 10.22 6.01
N ALA A 186 18.47 9.46 5.27
CA ALA A 186 17.51 10.02 4.33
C ALA A 186 16.12 9.42 4.51
N LEU A 187 15.08 10.16 4.10
CA LEU A 187 13.70 9.72 4.01
C LEU A 187 13.25 9.72 2.55
N ARG A 188 12.37 8.80 2.21
CA ARG A 188 11.49 8.86 1.05
C ARG A 188 10.14 9.41 1.50
N LEU A 189 9.62 10.36 0.73
CA LEU A 189 8.30 10.90 0.98
C LEU A 189 7.39 10.60 -0.19
N LEU A 190 6.14 10.24 0.11
CA LEU A 190 5.10 10.01 -0.88
C LEU A 190 3.84 10.72 -0.41
N ARG A 191 3.14 11.41 -1.33
CA ARG A 191 1.85 12.05 -1.05
C ARG A 191 0.83 11.67 -2.10
N VAL A 192 -0.42 11.51 -1.66
CA VAL A 192 -1.55 11.17 -2.51
C VAL A 192 -2.84 11.72 -1.91
N SER A 193 -3.85 12.08 -2.72
CA SER A 193 -5.17 12.42 -2.20
C SER A 193 -5.88 11.17 -1.64
N VAL A 194 -6.74 11.35 -0.64
CA VAL A 194 -7.50 10.25 -0.03
C VAL A 194 -8.33 9.49 -1.07
N ASP A 195 -8.94 10.21 -2.01
CA ASP A 195 -9.72 9.60 -3.08
C ASP A 195 -8.87 8.77 -4.05
N ALA A 196 -7.71 9.30 -4.47
CA ALA A 196 -6.79 8.55 -5.31
C ALA A 196 -6.20 7.34 -4.58
N TYR A 197 -5.95 7.46 -3.28
CA TYR A 197 -5.50 6.34 -2.47
C TYR A 197 -6.55 5.23 -2.38
N GLN A 198 -7.83 5.57 -2.20
CA GLN A 198 -8.92 4.59 -2.23
C GLN A 198 -9.01 3.88 -3.58
N ARG A 199 -8.90 4.63 -4.70
CA ARG A 199 -8.89 4.02 -6.04
C ARG A 199 -7.66 3.13 -6.26
N PHE A 200 -6.50 3.55 -5.76
CA PHE A 200 -5.29 2.73 -5.80
C PHE A 200 -5.49 1.39 -5.07
N LEU A 201 -6.13 1.37 -3.90
CA LEU A 201 -6.40 0.12 -3.18
C LEU A 201 -7.27 -0.83 -4.00
N ALA A 202 -8.28 -0.31 -4.68
CA ALA A 202 -9.12 -1.11 -5.59
C ALA A 202 -8.32 -1.67 -6.77
N LEU A 203 -7.53 -0.84 -7.43
CA LEU A 203 -6.66 -1.27 -8.53
C LEU A 203 -5.61 -2.30 -8.08
N TRP A 204 -5.01 -2.09 -6.92
CA TRP A 204 -4.05 -3.01 -6.30
C TRP A 204 -4.68 -4.38 -6.00
N SER A 205 -5.86 -4.38 -5.39
CA SER A 205 -6.59 -5.61 -5.08
C SER A 205 -6.95 -6.39 -6.35
N ASN A 206 -7.46 -5.69 -7.39
CA ASN A 206 -7.79 -6.30 -8.68
C ASN A 206 -6.53 -6.87 -9.35
N TRP A 207 -5.43 -6.12 -9.37
CA TRP A 207 -4.18 -6.61 -9.95
C TRP A 207 -3.67 -7.87 -9.25
N LEU A 208 -3.77 -7.96 -7.93
CA LEU A 208 -3.41 -9.17 -7.17
C LEU A 208 -4.32 -10.36 -7.51
N ALA A 209 -5.62 -10.13 -7.68
CA ALA A 209 -6.58 -11.16 -8.08
C ALA A 209 -6.31 -11.65 -9.51
N ASP A 210 -6.03 -10.73 -10.46
CA ASP A 210 -5.76 -11.04 -11.87
C ASP A 210 -4.42 -11.75 -12.09
N THR A 211 -3.53 -11.80 -11.12
CA THR A 211 -2.28 -12.57 -11.22
C THR A 211 -2.48 -14.09 -11.29
N GLY A 212 -3.74 -14.56 -11.22
CA GLY A 212 -4.08 -15.97 -11.46
C GLY A 212 -4.04 -16.84 -10.21
N MET A 213 -3.77 -16.27 -9.04
CA MET A 213 -3.77 -17.03 -7.78
C MET A 213 -5.15 -17.63 -7.44
N GLU A 214 -6.25 -16.96 -7.79
CA GLU A 214 -7.60 -17.51 -7.60
C GLU A 214 -7.88 -18.73 -8.49
N ALA A 215 -7.39 -18.73 -9.73
CA ALA A 215 -7.59 -19.86 -10.66
C ALA A 215 -6.87 -21.13 -10.21
N MET A 216 -5.75 -21.00 -9.47
CA MET A 216 -5.01 -22.15 -8.96
C MET A 216 -5.68 -22.81 -7.76
N LEU A 217 -6.32 -22.00 -6.89
CA LEU A 217 -7.00 -22.50 -5.71
C LEU A 217 -8.24 -23.34 -6.02
N THR A 218 -8.90 -23.06 -7.15
CA THR A 218 -10.06 -23.84 -7.62
C THR A 218 -9.66 -25.20 -8.23
N HIS A 219 -8.39 -25.37 -8.60
CA HIS A 219 -7.88 -26.62 -9.19
C HIS A 219 -7.16 -27.53 -8.18
N GLN A 220 -6.75 -27.00 -7.04
CA GLN A 220 -6.22 -27.79 -5.94
C GLN A 220 -7.36 -28.14 -4.99
N GLY A 221 -8.00 -29.28 -5.22
CA GLY A 221 -8.97 -29.84 -4.31
C GLY A 221 -8.43 -30.04 -2.88
N PRO A 222 -9.25 -30.43 -1.89
CA PRO A 222 -8.95 -30.41 -0.45
C PRO A 222 -7.81 -31.32 0.03
N GLY A 223 -6.99 -31.86 -0.86
CA GLY A 223 -5.97 -32.87 -0.56
C GLY A 223 -4.68 -32.42 0.14
N TRP A 224 -4.47 -31.13 0.43
CA TRP A 224 -3.22 -30.65 1.04
C TRP A 224 -3.16 -30.76 2.57
N PHE A 225 -4.27 -31.03 3.23
CA PHE A 225 -4.36 -31.12 4.71
C PHE A 225 -4.39 -32.52 5.27
N GLU A 226 -4.39 -33.57 4.44
CA GLU A 226 -4.51 -34.98 4.90
C GLU A 226 -3.16 -35.70 5.09
N ARG A 227 -1.99 -35.02 4.94
CA ARG A 227 -0.69 -35.72 5.00
C ARG A 227 0.12 -35.60 6.27
N ASP A 228 -0.30 -34.83 7.27
CA ASP A 228 0.48 -34.65 8.51
C ASP A 228 -0.10 -35.38 9.75
N GLU A 229 -1.11 -36.24 9.61
CA GLU A 229 -1.60 -37.03 10.75
C GLU A 229 -1.10 -38.48 10.79
N ALA A 230 -0.07 -38.83 10.03
CA ALA A 230 0.54 -40.14 10.04
C ALA A 230 2.07 -40.10 10.13
N ALA A 231 2.61 -39.67 11.28
CA ALA A 231 3.95 -40.02 11.75
C ALA A 231 4.06 -39.83 13.27
#